data_79c0c77668b909675ae744fb722f68ed
#
_entry.id   79c0c77668b909675ae744fb722f68ed
#
_cell.length_a   1.000
_cell.length_b   1.000
_cell.length_c   1.000
_cell.angle_alpha   90.00
_cell.angle_beta   90.00
_cell.angle_gamma   90.00
#
_symmetry.space_group_name_H-M   'P 1'
#
loop_
_entity.id
_entity.type
_entity.pdbx_description
1 polymer ?
#
loop_
_entity_poly.entity_id
_entity_poly.type
_entity_poly.pdbx_seq_one_letter_code
_entity_poly.pdbx_strand_id
1 'polypeptide(L)'
;MTMDVIMQYFAKYGGIAIFVIVFLEYLNLPGFPAGVIMPLAGLWAAKGNIRFIPALLITIAAGLAGSLILYYLGYKGGDFFLQKYLNKFPKQRPMIEEKLEWIRKKGSMGIFFSKLIPMVRTIVSIPAGVSKMNLVQYTVSSTLGIFVWNLFFVGAGYFLGDAILGYLV
;
A
#
# COMPACT_ATOMS: atom_id res chain seq x y z
N MET A 1 18.51 4.44 -26.59
CA MET A 1 17.37 5.21 -26.02
C MET A 1 18.03 6.25 -25.12
N THR A 2 17.99 7.53 -25.51
CA THR A 2 18.68 8.61 -24.81
C THR A 2 17.99 8.91 -23.48
N MET A 3 18.77 9.29 -22.45
CA MET A 3 18.26 9.65 -21.12
C MET A 3 17.11 10.67 -21.19
N ASP A 4 17.17 11.60 -22.15
CA ASP A 4 16.14 12.62 -22.38
C ASP A 4 14.78 12.02 -22.77
N VAL A 5 14.75 10.97 -23.57
CA VAL A 5 13.52 10.26 -23.97
C VAL A 5 12.91 9.55 -22.74
N ILE A 6 13.75 8.92 -21.91
CA ILE A 6 13.30 8.30 -20.66
C ILE A 6 12.72 9.37 -19.73
N MET A 7 13.39 10.50 -19.56
CA MET A 7 12.93 11.61 -18.72
C MET A 7 11.62 12.22 -19.23
N GLN A 8 11.43 12.36 -20.55
CA GLN A 8 10.16 12.83 -21.15
C GLN A 8 9.01 11.83 -20.92
N TYR A 9 9.26 10.52 -21.05
CA TYR A 9 8.26 9.50 -20.71
C TYR A 9 7.92 9.50 -19.22
N PHE A 10 8.91 9.69 -18.34
CA PHE A 10 8.69 9.83 -16.91
C PHE A 10 7.91 11.11 -16.56
N ALA A 11 8.19 12.23 -17.20
CA ALA A 11 7.44 13.46 -17.00
C ALA A 11 5.97 13.33 -17.45
N LYS A 12 5.72 12.58 -18.53
CA LYS A 12 4.38 12.38 -19.08
C LYS A 12 3.56 11.29 -18.40
N TYR A 13 4.20 10.20 -17.99
CA TYR A 13 3.53 9.01 -17.45
C TYR A 13 3.95 8.64 -16.02
N GLY A 14 4.84 9.41 -15.42
CA GLY A 14 5.39 9.10 -14.09
C GLY A 14 4.33 8.94 -13.01
N GLY A 15 3.27 9.75 -13.04
CA GLY A 15 2.15 9.61 -12.12
C GLY A 15 1.40 8.29 -12.30
N ILE A 16 1.20 7.85 -13.54
CA ILE A 16 0.55 6.57 -13.86
C ILE A 16 1.45 5.40 -13.42
N ALA A 17 2.75 5.49 -13.67
CA ALA A 17 3.71 4.47 -13.25
C ALA A 17 3.73 4.35 -11.72
N ILE A 18 3.77 5.46 -10.99
CA ILE A 18 3.68 5.48 -9.52
C ILE A 18 2.37 4.83 -9.06
N PHE A 19 1.24 5.20 -9.68
CA PHE A 19 -0.06 4.61 -9.34
C PHE A 19 -0.03 3.08 -9.51
N VAL A 20 0.39 2.59 -10.69
CA VAL A 20 0.40 1.15 -11.01
C VAL A 20 1.31 0.38 -10.05
N ILE A 21 2.52 0.85 -9.81
CA ILE A 21 3.48 0.15 -8.94
C ILE A 21 2.97 0.09 -7.49
N VAL A 22 2.47 1.21 -6.96
CA VAL A 22 1.90 1.28 -5.61
C VAL A 22 0.63 0.41 -5.50
N PHE A 23 -0.22 0.43 -6.52
CA PHE A 23 -1.41 -0.41 -6.58
C PHE A 23 -1.06 -1.91 -6.53
N LEU A 24 -0.07 -2.36 -7.33
CA LEU A 24 0.41 -3.74 -7.34
C LEU A 24 1.05 -4.15 -6.01
N GLU A 25 1.78 -3.24 -5.36
CA GLU A 25 2.31 -3.46 -4.02
C GLU A 25 1.18 -3.69 -2.99
N TYR A 26 0.11 -2.88 -3.05
CA TYR A 26 -1.05 -3.04 -2.16
C TYR A 26 -1.90 -4.27 -2.46
N LEU A 27 -1.79 -4.87 -3.65
CA LEU A 27 -2.33 -6.20 -3.95
C LEU A 27 -1.48 -7.34 -3.36
N ASN A 28 -0.36 -7.01 -2.71
CA ASN A 28 0.55 -7.97 -2.09
C ASN A 28 1.11 -9.00 -3.08
N LEU A 29 1.42 -8.56 -4.31
CA LEU A 29 2.01 -9.41 -5.31
C LEU A 29 3.47 -9.76 -4.96
N PRO A 30 3.90 -11.01 -5.19
CA PRO A 30 5.29 -11.40 -4.96
C PRO A 30 6.24 -10.59 -5.87
N GLY A 31 7.37 -10.14 -5.31
CA GLY A 31 8.34 -9.31 -6.02
C GLY A 31 8.28 -7.80 -5.70
N PHE A 32 7.31 -7.37 -4.93
CA PHE A 32 7.19 -5.98 -4.47
C PHE A 32 7.52 -5.89 -2.97
N PRO A 33 8.75 -5.50 -2.60
CA PRO A 33 9.15 -5.42 -1.19
C PRO A 33 8.41 -4.29 -0.48
N ALA A 34 7.62 -4.67 0.53
CA ALA A 34 6.92 -3.70 1.37
C ALA A 34 7.91 -2.76 2.06
N GLY A 35 7.70 -1.46 1.93
CA GLY A 35 8.53 -0.44 2.55
C GLY A 35 9.64 0.15 1.66
N VAL A 36 9.98 -0.48 0.52
CA VAL A 36 10.95 0.07 -0.44
C VAL A 36 10.25 0.89 -1.53
N ILE A 37 9.08 0.45 -1.97
CA ILE A 37 8.33 1.08 -3.07
C ILE A 37 7.90 2.52 -2.73
N MET A 38 7.50 2.79 -1.49
CA MET A 38 7.03 4.12 -1.10
C MET A 38 8.13 5.20 -1.13
N PRO A 39 9.33 4.99 -0.55
CA PRO A 39 10.45 5.91 -0.71
C PRO A 39 10.85 6.09 -2.18
N LEU A 40 10.90 5.01 -2.97
CA LEU A 40 11.20 5.09 -4.40
C LEU A 40 10.15 5.91 -5.17
N ALA A 41 8.86 5.74 -4.86
CA ALA A 41 7.79 6.54 -5.47
C ALA A 41 7.97 8.04 -5.15
N GLY A 42 8.39 8.38 -3.92
CA GLY A 42 8.72 9.74 -3.54
C GLY A 42 9.90 10.31 -4.32
N LEU A 43 11.00 9.56 -4.38
CA LEU A 43 12.18 9.92 -5.16
C LEU A 43 11.86 10.09 -6.66
N TRP A 44 11.08 9.19 -7.25
CA TRP A 44 10.66 9.28 -8.64
C TRP A 44 9.78 10.50 -8.90
N ALA A 45 8.88 10.83 -7.97
CA ALA A 45 8.07 12.03 -8.08
C ALA A 45 8.95 13.29 -8.08
N ALA A 46 9.94 13.37 -7.19
CA ALA A 46 10.87 14.49 -7.12
C ALA A 46 11.67 14.64 -8.42
N LYS A 47 12.24 13.55 -8.96
CA LYS A 47 13.01 13.56 -10.20
C LYS A 47 12.14 13.77 -11.45
N GLY A 48 10.89 13.34 -11.43
CA GLY A 48 9.92 13.49 -12.52
C GLY A 48 9.18 14.84 -12.53
N ASN A 49 9.61 15.83 -11.74
CA ASN A 49 8.95 17.13 -11.58
C ASN A 49 7.47 17.04 -11.15
N ILE A 50 7.08 15.95 -10.47
CA ILE A 50 5.77 15.81 -9.87
C ILE A 50 5.81 16.45 -8.48
N ARG A 51 4.95 17.43 -8.23
CA ARG A 51 4.88 18.07 -6.91
C ARG A 51 4.49 17.05 -5.83
N PHE A 52 4.98 17.25 -4.62
CA PHE A 52 4.78 16.33 -3.48
C PHE A 52 3.30 15.99 -3.23
N ILE A 53 2.42 16.99 -3.19
CA ILE A 53 0.98 16.77 -2.90
C ILE A 53 0.30 15.88 -3.95
N PRO A 54 0.40 16.15 -5.27
CA PRO A 54 -0.09 15.22 -6.30
C PRO A 54 0.49 13.80 -6.17
N ALA A 55 1.80 13.66 -5.92
CA ALA A 55 2.42 12.34 -5.74
C ALA A 55 1.83 11.60 -4.54
N LEU A 56 1.67 12.28 -3.41
CA LEU A 56 1.05 11.72 -2.21
C LEU A 56 -0.40 11.29 -2.48
N LEU A 57 -1.21 12.10 -3.15
CA LEU A 57 -2.58 11.77 -3.49
C LEU A 57 -2.67 10.56 -4.43
N ILE A 58 -1.79 10.48 -5.43
CA ILE A 58 -1.69 9.32 -6.35
C ILE A 58 -1.41 8.04 -5.56
N THR A 59 -0.43 8.07 -4.65
CA THR A 59 -0.08 6.88 -3.86
C THR A 59 -1.18 6.48 -2.87
N ILE A 60 -1.92 7.43 -2.30
CA ILE A 60 -3.08 7.16 -1.45
C ILE A 60 -4.20 6.51 -2.27
N ALA A 61 -4.53 7.08 -3.43
CA ALA A 61 -5.57 6.54 -4.31
C ALA A 61 -5.24 5.12 -4.77
N ALA A 62 -3.98 4.87 -5.17
CA ALA A 62 -3.49 3.56 -5.57
C ALA A 62 -3.58 2.54 -4.42
N GLY A 63 -3.09 2.93 -3.23
CA GLY A 63 -3.13 2.08 -2.05
C GLY A 63 -4.55 1.76 -1.59
N LEU A 64 -5.46 2.74 -1.65
CA LEU A 64 -6.86 2.54 -1.32
C LEU A 64 -7.55 1.61 -2.34
N ALA A 65 -7.31 1.81 -3.64
CA ALA A 65 -7.85 0.95 -4.69
C ALA A 65 -7.42 -0.51 -4.52
N GLY A 66 -6.11 -0.78 -4.32
CA GLY A 66 -5.61 -2.12 -4.04
C GLY A 66 -6.20 -2.73 -2.77
N SER A 67 -6.28 -1.93 -1.70
CA SER A 67 -6.89 -2.35 -0.43
C SER A 67 -8.37 -2.70 -0.55
N LEU A 68 -9.14 -1.94 -1.34
CA LEU A 68 -10.56 -2.21 -1.58
C LEU A 68 -10.76 -3.49 -2.39
N ILE A 69 -9.92 -3.77 -3.38
CA ILE A 69 -9.98 -5.05 -4.11
C ILE A 69 -9.80 -6.23 -3.15
N LEU A 70 -8.77 -6.19 -2.30
CA LEU A 70 -8.53 -7.25 -1.31
C LEU A 70 -9.68 -7.36 -0.29
N TYR A 71 -10.25 -6.23 0.12
CA TYR A 71 -11.43 -6.20 0.99
C TYR A 71 -12.63 -6.88 0.31
N TYR A 72 -12.93 -6.55 -0.96
CA TYR A 72 -14.02 -7.17 -1.70
C TYR A 72 -13.80 -8.65 -1.96
N LEU A 73 -12.57 -9.08 -2.21
CA LEU A 73 -12.22 -10.49 -2.32
C LEU A 73 -12.52 -11.23 -1.01
N GLY A 74 -12.16 -10.65 0.13
CA GLY A 74 -12.53 -11.18 1.45
C GLY A 74 -14.04 -11.17 1.69
N TYR A 75 -14.71 -10.07 1.37
CA TYR A 75 -16.15 -9.88 1.59
C TYR A 75 -17.01 -10.87 0.80
N LYS A 76 -16.69 -11.10 -0.48
CA LYS A 76 -17.40 -12.04 -1.34
C LYS A 76 -16.93 -13.49 -1.19
N GLY A 77 -15.64 -13.69 -0.98
CA GLY A 77 -15.03 -15.01 -0.87
C GLY A 77 -15.18 -15.64 0.51
N GLY A 78 -15.46 -14.86 1.54
CA GLY A 78 -15.66 -15.34 2.90
C GLY A 78 -14.52 -16.21 3.42
N ASP A 79 -14.85 -17.17 4.27
CA ASP A 79 -13.89 -18.10 4.86
C ASP A 79 -13.17 -18.99 3.83
N PHE A 80 -13.83 -19.32 2.71
CA PHE A 80 -13.23 -20.13 1.66
C PHE A 80 -11.98 -19.49 1.05
N PHE A 81 -12.04 -18.20 0.75
CA PHE A 81 -10.90 -17.48 0.17
C PHE A 81 -9.77 -17.31 1.20
N LEU A 82 -10.14 -17.03 2.44
CA LEU A 82 -9.20 -16.94 3.55
C LEU A 82 -8.46 -18.27 3.75
N GLN A 83 -9.19 -19.38 3.83
CA GLN A 83 -8.58 -20.73 3.99
C GLN A 83 -7.67 -21.09 2.82
N LYS A 84 -8.08 -20.80 1.58
CA LYS A 84 -7.25 -21.04 0.40
C LYS A 84 -5.96 -20.21 0.44
N TYR A 85 -6.04 -18.95 0.87
CA TYR A 85 -4.88 -18.09 1.05
C TYR A 85 -3.95 -18.62 2.15
N LEU A 86 -4.50 -18.98 3.31
CA LEU A 86 -3.75 -19.51 4.45
C LEU A 86 -3.07 -20.85 4.15
N ASN A 87 -3.70 -21.70 3.34
CA ASN A 87 -3.11 -22.95 2.89
C ASN A 87 -1.93 -22.72 1.92
N LYS A 88 -1.98 -21.66 1.11
CA LYS A 88 -0.88 -21.28 0.21
C LYS A 88 0.28 -20.61 0.97
N PHE A 89 -0.03 -19.90 2.06
CA PHE A 89 0.95 -19.17 2.87
C PHE A 89 0.83 -19.54 4.36
N PRO A 90 1.14 -20.78 4.76
CA PRO A 90 0.90 -21.26 6.13
C PRO A 90 1.67 -20.49 7.20
N LYS A 91 2.82 -19.91 6.85
CA LYS A 91 3.62 -19.08 7.77
C LYS A 91 2.92 -17.79 8.20
N GLN A 92 1.93 -17.32 7.42
CA GLN A 92 1.18 -16.10 7.72
C GLN A 92 -0.08 -16.36 8.55
N ARG A 93 -0.48 -17.63 8.72
CA ARG A 93 -1.69 -18.02 9.46
C ARG A 93 -1.76 -17.42 10.88
N PRO A 94 -0.74 -17.56 11.74
CA PRO A 94 -0.84 -17.02 13.11
C PRO A 94 -1.04 -15.51 13.14
N MET A 95 -0.33 -14.80 12.26
CA MET A 95 -0.44 -13.34 12.14
C MET A 95 -1.83 -12.91 11.65
N ILE A 96 -2.39 -13.62 10.68
CA ILE A 96 -3.72 -13.29 10.13
C ILE A 96 -4.82 -13.58 11.15
N GLU A 97 -4.77 -14.71 11.83
CA GLU A 97 -5.73 -15.09 12.88
C GLU A 97 -5.70 -14.09 14.05
N GLU A 98 -4.50 -13.71 14.52
CA GLU A 98 -4.33 -12.65 15.52
C GLU A 98 -4.96 -11.33 15.08
N LYS A 99 -4.75 -10.93 13.81
CA LYS A 99 -5.29 -9.67 13.28
C LYS A 99 -6.80 -9.73 13.03
N LEU A 100 -7.36 -10.90 12.71
CA LEU A 100 -8.82 -11.12 12.67
C LEU A 100 -9.44 -10.84 14.04
N GLU A 101 -8.88 -11.40 15.11
CA GLU A 101 -9.35 -11.13 16.47
C GLU A 101 -9.18 -9.66 16.85
N TRP A 102 -8.08 -9.05 16.43
CA TRP A 102 -7.82 -7.64 16.71
C TRP A 102 -8.84 -6.72 16.02
N ILE A 103 -9.17 -7.01 14.75
CA ILE A 103 -10.20 -6.30 14.00
C ILE A 103 -11.57 -6.47 14.65
N ARG A 104 -11.92 -7.69 15.08
CA ARG A 104 -13.19 -7.94 15.80
C ARG A 104 -13.29 -7.16 17.10
N LYS A 105 -12.18 -7.01 17.84
CA LYS A 105 -12.14 -6.29 19.12
C LYS A 105 -12.01 -4.78 18.97
N LYS A 106 -11.21 -4.29 18.01
CA LYS A 106 -10.85 -2.86 17.85
C LYS A 106 -11.54 -2.16 16.69
N GLY A 107 -12.20 -2.89 15.79
CA GLY A 107 -12.95 -2.30 14.65
C GLY A 107 -12.10 -1.36 13.80
N SER A 108 -12.59 -0.14 13.60
CA SER A 108 -11.92 0.89 12.78
C SER A 108 -10.52 1.23 13.22
N MET A 109 -10.28 1.30 14.53
CA MET A 109 -8.94 1.55 15.09
C MET A 109 -7.97 0.41 14.78
N GLY A 110 -8.46 -0.84 14.77
CA GLY A 110 -7.67 -2.00 14.38
C GLY A 110 -7.18 -1.89 12.93
N ILE A 111 -8.03 -1.46 12.00
CA ILE A 111 -7.64 -1.22 10.60
C ILE A 111 -6.61 -0.11 10.50
N PHE A 112 -6.84 1.04 11.13
CA PHE A 112 -5.92 2.17 11.10
C PHE A 112 -4.50 1.77 11.53
N PHE A 113 -4.35 1.18 12.72
CA PHE A 113 -3.03 0.76 13.22
C PHE A 113 -2.40 -0.36 12.38
N SER A 114 -3.20 -1.29 11.86
CA SER A 114 -2.70 -2.33 10.97
C SER A 114 -2.10 -1.77 9.67
N LYS A 115 -2.63 -0.64 9.17
CA LYS A 115 -2.08 0.05 8.00
C LYS A 115 -0.71 0.71 8.24
N LEU A 116 -0.33 0.91 9.51
CA LEU A 116 0.98 1.45 9.90
C LEU A 116 2.05 0.38 10.11
N ILE A 117 1.73 -0.90 9.91
CA ILE A 117 2.67 -2.01 10.09
C ILE A 117 3.02 -2.59 8.71
N PRO A 118 4.32 -2.66 8.33
CA PRO A 118 4.74 -3.31 7.10
C PRO A 118 4.17 -4.73 6.98
N MET A 119 3.90 -5.20 5.77
CA MET A 119 3.26 -6.48 5.46
C MET A 119 1.81 -6.61 5.96
N VAL A 120 1.50 -6.23 7.21
CA VAL A 120 0.13 -6.29 7.75
C VAL A 120 -0.80 -5.35 7.01
N ARG A 121 -0.31 -4.16 6.59
CA ARG A 121 -1.09 -3.11 5.93
C ARG A 121 -1.80 -3.57 4.65
N THR A 122 -1.23 -4.50 3.92
CA THR A 122 -1.82 -5.06 2.70
C THR A 122 -2.76 -6.23 3.02
N ILE A 123 -2.31 -7.15 3.85
CA ILE A 123 -3.02 -8.39 4.18
C ILE A 123 -4.29 -8.13 5.00
N VAL A 124 -4.30 -7.12 5.88
CA VAL A 124 -5.43 -6.81 6.77
C VAL A 124 -6.75 -6.56 6.07
N SER A 125 -6.70 -6.20 4.79
CA SER A 125 -7.87 -5.92 3.96
C SER A 125 -8.74 -7.16 3.74
N ILE A 126 -8.13 -8.34 3.58
CA ILE A 126 -8.85 -9.61 3.39
C ILE A 126 -9.62 -9.98 4.66
N PRO A 127 -9.01 -10.06 5.86
CA PRO A 127 -9.73 -10.31 7.10
C PRO A 127 -10.87 -9.30 7.39
N ALA A 128 -10.66 -8.03 7.08
CA ALA A 128 -11.69 -7.01 7.24
C ALA A 128 -12.92 -7.30 6.35
N GLY A 129 -12.68 -7.74 5.11
CA GLY A 129 -13.73 -8.16 4.20
C GLY A 129 -14.46 -9.42 4.69
N VAL A 130 -13.72 -10.46 5.10
CA VAL A 130 -14.27 -11.71 5.66
C VAL A 130 -15.16 -11.44 6.88
N SER A 131 -14.73 -10.51 7.75
CA SER A 131 -15.51 -10.09 8.92
C SER A 131 -16.73 -9.22 8.57
N LYS A 132 -16.98 -8.95 7.27
CA LYS A 132 -18.06 -8.08 6.78
C LYS A 132 -18.09 -6.73 7.47
N MET A 133 -16.90 -6.18 7.77
CA MET A 133 -16.80 -4.85 8.36
C MET A 133 -17.49 -3.82 7.47
N ASN A 134 -18.15 -2.81 8.07
CA ASN A 134 -18.79 -1.76 7.29
C ASN A 134 -17.81 -1.08 6.33
N LEU A 135 -18.18 -0.99 5.05
CA LEU A 135 -17.31 -0.48 3.98
C LEU A 135 -16.85 0.96 4.23
N VAL A 136 -17.73 1.82 4.74
CA VAL A 136 -17.39 3.23 5.01
C VAL A 136 -16.36 3.31 6.13
N GLN A 137 -16.58 2.57 7.24
CA GLN A 137 -15.63 2.52 8.35
C GLN A 137 -14.27 1.97 7.90
N TYR A 138 -14.27 0.89 7.09
CA TYR A 138 -13.06 0.33 6.52
C TYR A 138 -12.32 1.35 5.63
N THR A 139 -13.05 2.01 4.71
CA THR A 139 -12.47 2.98 3.76
C THR A 139 -11.85 4.16 4.49
N VAL A 140 -12.56 4.77 5.44
CA VAL A 140 -12.05 5.92 6.21
C VAL A 140 -10.81 5.52 7.00
N SER A 141 -10.86 4.42 7.76
CA SER A 141 -9.73 3.97 8.58
C SER A 141 -8.53 3.57 7.73
N SER A 142 -8.76 2.90 6.60
CA SER A 142 -7.70 2.55 5.65
C SER A 142 -7.08 3.78 5.03
N THR A 143 -7.88 4.76 4.59
CA THR A 143 -7.38 6.00 3.98
C THR A 143 -6.51 6.77 4.96
N LEU A 144 -6.94 6.91 6.22
CA LEU A 144 -6.15 7.58 7.25
C LEU A 144 -4.81 6.85 7.53
N GLY A 145 -4.84 5.53 7.65
CA GLY A 145 -3.61 4.75 7.86
C GLY A 145 -2.67 4.80 6.66
N ILE A 146 -3.21 4.68 5.44
CA ILE A 146 -2.45 4.84 4.19
C ILE A 146 -1.86 6.25 4.09
N PHE A 147 -2.63 7.28 4.43
CA PHE A 147 -2.17 8.66 4.42
C PHE A 147 -0.96 8.84 5.33
N VAL A 148 -1.04 8.40 6.60
CA VAL A 148 0.06 8.55 7.56
C VAL A 148 1.30 7.78 7.09
N TRP A 149 1.14 6.54 6.64
CA TRP A 149 2.23 5.73 6.10
C TRP A 149 2.89 6.38 4.88
N ASN A 150 2.09 6.76 3.89
CA ASN A 150 2.61 7.34 2.65
C ASN A 150 3.22 8.73 2.88
N LEU A 151 2.63 9.55 3.77
CA LEU A 151 3.19 10.84 4.14
C LEU A 151 4.63 10.69 4.65
N PHE A 152 4.87 9.71 5.51
CA PHE A 152 6.20 9.46 6.07
C PHE A 152 7.18 8.92 5.01
N PHE A 153 6.84 7.82 4.33
CA PHE A 153 7.77 7.13 3.44
C PHE A 153 7.92 7.80 2.07
N VAL A 154 6.84 8.28 1.46
CA VAL A 154 6.91 9.07 0.21
C VAL A 154 7.58 10.40 0.49
N GLY A 155 7.30 11.03 1.65
CA GLY A 155 7.97 12.25 2.08
C GLY A 155 9.46 12.05 2.27
N ALA A 156 9.87 10.99 2.96
CA ALA A 156 11.29 10.65 3.11
C ALA A 156 11.98 10.48 1.74
N GLY A 157 11.35 9.74 0.82
CA GLY A 157 11.90 9.55 -0.53
C GLY A 157 11.94 10.84 -1.35
N TYR A 158 10.92 11.70 -1.21
CA TYR A 158 10.82 12.95 -1.94
C TYR A 158 11.86 13.99 -1.52
N PHE A 159 12.03 14.18 -0.19
CA PHE A 159 12.87 15.23 0.37
C PHE A 159 14.30 14.79 0.67
N LEU A 160 14.52 13.49 0.97
CA LEU A 160 15.82 12.96 1.38
C LEU A 160 16.44 11.98 0.35
N GLY A 161 15.71 11.65 -0.72
CA GLY A 161 16.13 10.61 -1.67
C GLY A 161 17.48 10.88 -2.33
N ASP A 162 17.79 12.13 -2.67
CA ASP A 162 19.09 12.49 -3.25
C ASP A 162 20.23 12.39 -2.24
N ALA A 163 19.98 12.71 -0.97
CA ALA A 163 20.97 12.54 0.09
C ALA A 163 21.26 11.05 0.33
N ILE A 164 20.23 10.20 0.36
CA ILE A 164 20.38 8.75 0.53
C ILE A 164 21.16 8.13 -0.64
N LEU A 165 20.86 8.53 -1.88
CA LEU A 165 21.61 8.05 -3.05
C LEU A 165 23.08 8.51 -3.04
N GLY A 166 23.36 9.72 -2.58
CA GLY A 166 24.72 10.25 -2.48
C GLY A 166 25.60 9.52 -1.44
N TYR A 167 24.99 8.81 -0.48
CA TYR A 167 25.73 7.95 0.47
C TYR A 167 25.91 6.50 -0.03
N LEU A 168 25.17 6.08 -1.06
CA LEU A 168 25.19 4.71 -1.60
C LEU A 168 26.06 4.59 -2.87
N VAL A 169 26.51 5.70 -3.44
CA VAL A 169 27.41 5.81 -4.61
C VAL A 169 28.73 6.39 -4.19
#